data_cd68b6aacecfa2c35ad91594819dac6f
#
_entry.id   cd68b6aacecfa2c35ad91594819dac6f
#
_cell.length_a   1.000
_cell.length_b   1.000
_cell.length_c   1.000
_cell.angle_alpha   90.00
_cell.angle_beta   90.00
_cell.angle_gamma   90.00
#
_symmetry.space_group_name_H-M   'P 1'
#
loop_
_entity.id
_entity.type
_entity.pdbx_description
1 polymer ?
#
loop_
_entity_poly.entity_id
_entity_poly.type
_entity_poly.pdbx_seq_one_letter_code
_entity_poly.pdbx_strand_id
1 'polypeptide(L)'
;MPANFTEEERKEIQERLIALGYDLIREMGLKKMKVSIIAERANIATGTFYHFFASKEAYVEALIEAQNEEWQKQLVPELQNGGKLTLEQAVRWFRDSFRPENNILMELTFDDWVWLKSHRTEDGMFSAMHDEQETKQYLVYVDGIRPDLDVRVIINFFKTIYSMAQNRETFIRDVLETNIDLIFDCIYRFCSNK
;
A
#
# COMPACT_ATOMS: atom_id res chain seq x y z
N MET A 1 18.34 29.69 -12.03
CA MET A 1 17.23 29.71 -13.01
C MET A 1 16.36 28.50 -12.76
N PRO A 2 15.03 28.61 -12.76
CA PRO A 2 14.19 27.41 -12.69
C PRO A 2 14.47 26.58 -13.94
N ALA A 3 14.76 25.30 -13.78
CA ALA A 3 14.93 24.37 -14.89
C ALA A 3 13.56 24.25 -15.58
N ASN A 4 13.44 24.72 -16.79
CA ASN A 4 12.28 24.51 -17.64
C ASN A 4 12.37 23.07 -18.17
N PHE A 5 11.83 22.13 -17.42
CA PHE A 5 11.66 20.74 -17.87
C PHE A 5 10.50 20.67 -18.86
N THR A 6 10.68 19.89 -19.94
CA THR A 6 9.56 19.47 -20.77
C THR A 6 8.62 18.57 -19.97
N GLU A 7 7.41 18.37 -20.44
CA GLU A 7 6.43 17.44 -19.83
C GLU A 7 7.01 16.01 -19.69
N GLU A 8 7.73 15.58 -20.73
CA GLU A 8 8.35 14.25 -20.78
C GLU A 8 9.49 14.09 -19.76
N GLU A 9 10.39 15.11 -19.68
CA GLU A 9 11.44 15.14 -18.67
C GLU A 9 10.87 15.20 -17.24
N ARG A 10 9.77 15.94 -17.04
CA ARG A 10 9.09 15.97 -15.73
C ARG A 10 8.58 14.61 -15.32
N LYS A 11 7.94 13.89 -16.24
CA LYS A 11 7.42 12.56 -16.00
C LYS A 11 8.54 11.58 -15.66
N GLU A 12 9.61 11.56 -16.45
CA GLU A 12 10.78 10.70 -16.21
C GLU A 12 11.43 10.97 -14.84
N ILE A 13 11.58 12.24 -14.45
CA ILE A 13 12.13 12.61 -13.17
C ILE A 13 11.20 12.15 -12.02
N GLN A 14 9.90 12.33 -12.19
CA GLN A 14 8.91 11.92 -11.18
C GLN A 14 8.90 10.40 -11.01
N GLU A 15 8.88 9.64 -12.09
CA GLU A 15 8.93 8.17 -12.06
C GLU A 15 10.23 7.67 -11.39
N ARG A 16 11.36 8.29 -11.71
CA ARG A 16 12.65 7.98 -11.09
C ARG A 16 12.65 8.30 -9.59
N LEU A 17 12.06 9.41 -9.18
CA LEU A 17 11.93 9.77 -7.77
C LEU A 17 11.03 8.78 -7.02
N ILE A 18 9.93 8.34 -7.62
CA ILE A 18 9.04 7.34 -7.03
C ILE A 18 9.78 6.00 -6.86
N ALA A 19 10.45 5.49 -7.90
CA ALA A 19 11.21 4.24 -7.80
C ALA A 19 12.31 4.32 -6.73
N LEU A 20 13.07 5.41 -6.70
CA LEU A 20 14.11 5.64 -5.68
C LEU A 20 13.53 5.69 -4.26
N GLY A 21 12.31 6.20 -4.10
CA GLY A 21 11.67 6.30 -2.80
C GLY A 21 11.46 4.95 -2.14
N TYR A 22 11.04 3.95 -2.89
CA TYR A 22 10.88 2.59 -2.38
C TYR A 22 12.22 2.00 -1.91
N ASP A 23 13.28 2.20 -2.68
CA ASP A 23 14.62 1.71 -2.31
C ASP A 23 15.15 2.40 -1.04
N LEU A 24 14.95 3.71 -0.93
CA LEU A 24 15.36 4.46 0.26
C LEU A 24 14.58 4.07 1.52
N ILE A 25 13.28 3.78 1.39
CA ILE A 25 12.48 3.27 2.51
C ILE A 25 13.03 1.93 2.98
N ARG A 26 13.36 1.01 2.05
CA ARG A 26 13.96 -0.30 2.37
C ARG A 26 15.33 -0.17 3.02
N GLU A 27 16.14 0.77 2.51
CA GLU A 27 17.51 0.98 2.99
C GLU A 27 17.57 1.62 4.39
N MET A 28 16.77 2.66 4.64
CA MET A 28 16.92 3.49 5.84
C MET A 28 15.62 3.83 6.59
N GLY A 29 14.47 3.50 6.07
CA GLY A 29 13.16 3.84 6.64
C GLY A 29 12.74 5.29 6.40
N LEU A 30 11.44 5.56 6.62
CA LEU A 30 10.85 6.89 6.39
C LEU A 30 11.46 7.96 7.29
N LYS A 31 11.69 7.63 8.56
CA LYS A 31 12.18 8.61 9.55
C LYS A 31 13.54 9.19 9.18
N LYS A 32 14.45 8.36 8.68
CA LYS A 32 15.83 8.76 8.32
C LYS A 32 15.94 9.34 6.92
N MET A 33 14.99 9.05 6.05
CA MET A 33 14.94 9.55 4.68
C MET A 33 14.73 11.07 4.69
N LYS A 34 15.76 11.83 4.25
CA LYS A 34 15.74 13.29 4.15
C LYS A 34 15.66 13.72 2.69
N VAL A 35 15.02 14.87 2.42
CA VAL A 35 14.92 15.43 1.06
C VAL A 35 16.29 15.62 0.42
N SER A 36 17.31 16.01 1.20
CA SER A 36 18.69 16.14 0.70
C SER A 36 19.26 14.81 0.19
N ILE A 37 18.98 13.69 0.87
CA ILE A 37 19.41 12.36 0.47
C ILE A 37 18.65 11.92 -0.80
N ILE A 38 17.34 12.17 -0.87
CA ILE A 38 16.53 11.86 -2.05
C ILE A 38 17.07 12.62 -3.27
N ALA A 39 17.30 13.92 -3.14
CA ALA A 39 17.81 14.77 -4.22
C ALA A 39 19.20 14.34 -4.67
N GLU A 40 20.12 14.05 -3.74
CA GLU A 40 21.46 13.54 -4.02
C GLU A 40 21.42 12.22 -4.80
N ARG A 41 20.65 11.24 -4.32
CA ARG A 41 20.53 9.93 -4.96
C ARG A 41 19.84 10.00 -6.33
N ALA A 42 18.90 10.95 -6.50
CA ALA A 42 18.24 11.22 -7.79
C ALA A 42 19.11 12.07 -8.74
N ASN A 43 20.28 12.51 -8.30
CA ASN A 43 21.16 13.42 -9.03
C ASN A 43 20.45 14.71 -9.49
N ILE A 44 19.69 15.31 -8.57
CA ILE A 44 19.01 16.60 -8.79
C ILE A 44 19.34 17.57 -7.63
N ALA A 45 19.14 18.87 -7.86
CA ALA A 45 19.22 19.85 -6.79
C ALA A 45 18.03 19.69 -5.83
N THR A 46 18.24 19.95 -4.52
CA THR A 46 17.15 19.95 -3.52
C THR A 46 16.00 20.88 -3.92
N GLY A 47 16.29 22.04 -4.53
CA GLY A 47 15.27 22.94 -5.06
C GLY A 47 14.44 22.30 -6.19
N THR A 48 15.05 21.43 -6.99
CA THR A 48 14.33 20.69 -8.04
C THR A 48 13.35 19.70 -7.43
N PHE A 49 13.69 19.01 -6.34
CA PHE A 49 12.75 18.13 -5.62
C PHE A 49 11.47 18.88 -5.24
N TYR A 50 11.58 20.10 -4.71
CA TYR A 50 10.42 20.91 -4.31
C TYR A 50 9.57 21.42 -5.47
N HIS A 51 10.01 21.29 -6.72
CA HIS A 51 9.15 21.50 -7.89
C HIS A 51 8.20 20.31 -8.17
N PHE A 52 8.53 19.12 -7.65
CA PHE A 52 7.72 17.91 -7.81
C PHE A 52 6.86 17.64 -6.58
N PHE A 53 7.41 17.84 -5.39
CA PHE A 53 6.75 17.51 -4.13
C PHE A 53 6.93 18.67 -3.14
N ALA A 54 5.81 19.21 -2.64
CA ALA A 54 5.83 20.37 -1.74
C ALA A 54 6.58 20.10 -0.42
N SER A 55 6.63 18.84 0.01
CA SER A 55 7.30 18.41 1.23
C SER A 55 7.70 16.93 1.15
N LYS A 56 8.41 16.44 2.15
CA LYS A 56 8.69 15.01 2.32
C LYS A 56 7.39 14.21 2.51
N GLU A 57 6.45 14.76 3.24
CA GLU A 57 5.14 14.17 3.51
C GLU A 57 4.37 13.97 2.19
N ALA A 58 4.30 15.01 1.35
CA ALA A 58 3.68 14.93 0.03
C ALA A 58 4.37 13.91 -0.88
N TYR A 59 5.71 13.77 -0.75
CA TYR A 59 6.44 12.73 -1.48
C TYR A 59 6.09 11.34 -1.01
N VAL A 60 6.01 11.11 0.31
CA VAL A 60 5.61 9.81 0.86
C VAL A 60 4.17 9.46 0.49
N GLU A 61 3.26 10.43 0.47
CA GLU A 61 1.90 10.24 -0.05
C GLU A 61 1.90 9.79 -1.51
N ALA A 62 2.70 10.45 -2.35
CA ALA A 62 2.82 10.07 -3.75
C ALA A 62 3.41 8.66 -3.96
N LEU A 63 4.32 8.21 -3.09
CA LEU A 63 4.83 6.82 -3.11
C LEU A 63 3.71 5.82 -2.83
N ILE A 64 2.90 6.09 -1.81
CA ILE A 64 1.78 5.23 -1.42
C ILE A 64 0.71 5.21 -2.53
N GLU A 65 0.41 6.37 -3.09
CA GLU A 65 -0.57 6.51 -4.17
C GLU A 65 -0.11 5.78 -5.45
N ALA A 66 1.15 5.96 -5.86
CA ALA A 66 1.71 5.25 -7.00
C ALA A 66 1.67 3.72 -6.83
N GLN A 67 1.90 3.23 -5.61
CA GLN A 67 1.76 1.81 -5.31
C GLN A 67 0.31 1.33 -5.41
N ASN A 68 -0.64 2.10 -4.89
CA ASN A 68 -2.06 1.79 -4.98
C ASN A 68 -2.56 1.78 -6.43
N GLU A 69 -2.10 2.74 -7.25
CA GLU A 69 -2.42 2.77 -8.68
C GLU A 69 -1.90 1.52 -9.41
N GLU A 70 -0.66 1.11 -9.12
CA GLU A 70 -0.08 -0.10 -9.74
C GLU A 70 -0.87 -1.35 -9.35
N TRP A 71 -1.34 -1.43 -8.13
CA TRP A 71 -2.21 -2.49 -7.62
C TRP A 71 -3.56 -2.52 -8.33
N GLN A 72 -4.19 -1.35 -8.47
CA GLN A 72 -5.45 -1.24 -9.18
C GLN A 72 -5.32 -1.65 -10.65
N LYS A 73 -4.22 -1.29 -11.31
CA LYS A 73 -3.95 -1.71 -12.70
C LYS A 73 -3.90 -3.23 -12.88
N GLN A 74 -3.44 -3.98 -11.89
CA GLN A 74 -3.43 -5.44 -11.94
C GLN A 74 -4.85 -6.04 -11.82
N LEU A 75 -5.76 -5.37 -11.10
CA LEU A 75 -7.13 -5.82 -10.90
C LEU A 75 -8.07 -5.45 -12.05
N VAL A 76 -7.87 -4.26 -12.63
CA VAL A 76 -8.74 -3.65 -13.65
C VAL A 76 -8.94 -4.52 -14.89
N PRO A 77 -7.92 -5.23 -15.46
CA PRO A 77 -8.13 -6.04 -16.66
C PRO A 77 -9.16 -7.16 -16.45
N GLU A 78 -9.21 -7.78 -15.28
CA GLU A 78 -10.16 -8.84 -14.96
C GLU A 78 -11.57 -8.29 -14.71
N LEU A 79 -11.68 -7.06 -14.23
CA LEU A 79 -12.95 -6.38 -13.94
C LEU A 79 -13.53 -5.61 -15.14
N GLN A 80 -12.69 -5.08 -16.06
CA GLN A 80 -13.13 -4.25 -17.20
C GLN A 80 -14.01 -4.97 -18.20
N ASN A 81 -13.93 -6.29 -18.30
CA ASN A 81 -14.77 -7.08 -19.20
C ASN A 81 -16.13 -7.50 -18.57
N GLY A 82 -16.56 -6.83 -17.50
CA GLY A 82 -17.74 -7.22 -16.72
C GLY A 82 -17.55 -8.54 -15.98
N GLY A 83 -16.28 -9.00 -15.89
CA GLY A 83 -15.88 -10.17 -15.15
C GLY A 83 -15.96 -9.94 -13.65
N LYS A 84 -16.11 -11.03 -12.92
CA LYS A 84 -15.95 -11.05 -11.48
C LYS A 84 -14.78 -11.96 -11.12
N LEU A 85 -14.12 -11.66 -10.02
CA LEU A 85 -13.13 -12.56 -9.45
C LEU A 85 -13.83 -13.70 -8.74
N THR A 86 -13.31 -14.89 -8.85
CA THR A 86 -13.69 -15.92 -7.88
C THR A 86 -13.19 -15.53 -6.48
N LEU A 87 -13.82 -16.04 -5.43
CA LEU A 87 -13.36 -15.80 -4.07
C LEU A 87 -11.88 -16.20 -3.87
N GLU A 88 -11.44 -17.29 -4.52
CA GLU A 88 -10.05 -17.73 -4.47
C GLU A 88 -9.09 -16.72 -5.12
N GLN A 89 -9.45 -16.18 -6.30
CA GLN A 89 -8.66 -15.14 -6.97
C GLN A 89 -8.59 -13.87 -6.14
N ALA A 90 -9.71 -13.42 -5.58
CA ALA A 90 -9.77 -12.23 -4.74
C ALA A 90 -8.90 -12.39 -3.47
N VAL A 91 -9.03 -13.50 -2.75
CA VAL A 91 -8.23 -13.76 -1.54
C VAL A 91 -6.75 -13.87 -1.87
N ARG A 92 -6.37 -14.54 -2.98
CA ARG A 92 -4.98 -14.62 -3.42
C ARG A 92 -4.43 -13.24 -3.75
N TRP A 93 -5.17 -12.43 -4.50
CA TRP A 93 -4.76 -11.07 -4.84
C TRP A 93 -4.54 -10.22 -3.60
N PHE A 94 -5.47 -10.22 -2.64
CA PHE A 94 -5.29 -9.53 -1.37
C PHE A 94 -4.11 -10.08 -0.56
N ARG A 95 -3.93 -11.39 -0.51
CA ARG A 95 -2.77 -12.03 0.15
C ARG A 95 -1.46 -11.52 -0.43
N ASP A 96 -1.34 -11.49 -1.76
CA ASP A 96 -0.16 -10.99 -2.44
C ASP A 96 0.07 -9.50 -2.16
N SER A 97 -1.02 -8.72 -1.91
CA SER A 97 -0.94 -7.32 -1.51
C SER A 97 -0.32 -7.08 -0.14
N PHE A 98 -0.31 -8.05 0.70
CA PHE A 98 0.32 -7.96 2.02
C PHE A 98 1.74 -8.52 2.06
N ARG A 99 2.30 -8.93 0.91
CA ARG A 99 3.72 -9.31 0.83
C ARG A 99 4.61 -8.06 0.85
N PRO A 100 5.74 -8.07 1.60
CA PRO A 100 6.65 -6.92 1.67
C PRO A 100 7.15 -6.46 0.30
N GLU A 101 7.46 -7.38 -0.60
CA GLU A 101 7.90 -7.09 -1.96
C GLU A 101 6.86 -6.32 -2.78
N ASN A 102 5.58 -6.47 -2.45
CA ASN A 102 4.46 -5.87 -3.16
C ASN A 102 3.88 -4.64 -2.44
N ASN A 103 4.22 -4.43 -1.17
CA ASN A 103 3.60 -3.38 -0.37
C ASN A 103 4.62 -2.76 0.58
N ILE A 104 5.08 -1.56 0.23
CA ILE A 104 6.07 -0.83 1.01
C ILE A 104 5.65 -0.61 2.47
N LEU A 105 4.34 -0.53 2.74
CA LEU A 105 3.85 -0.37 4.10
C LEU A 105 4.13 -1.59 4.97
N MET A 106 4.23 -2.77 4.37
CA MET A 106 4.57 -4.01 5.07
C MET A 106 6.05 -4.07 5.46
N GLU A 107 6.88 -3.19 4.90
CA GLU A 107 8.31 -3.08 5.24
C GLU A 107 8.61 -2.01 6.30
N LEU A 108 7.65 -1.13 6.60
CA LEU A 108 7.84 -0.04 7.54
C LEU A 108 8.13 -0.56 8.95
N THR A 109 9.11 0.09 9.60
CA THR A 109 9.40 -0.13 11.01
C THR A 109 8.33 0.50 11.91
N PHE A 110 8.31 0.15 13.19
CA PHE A 110 7.45 0.83 14.18
C PHE A 110 7.65 2.35 14.19
N ASP A 111 8.90 2.81 14.13
CA ASP A 111 9.23 4.24 14.08
C ASP A 111 8.69 4.92 12.83
N ASP A 112 8.71 4.24 11.67
CA ASP A 112 8.16 4.75 10.42
C ASP A 112 6.63 4.86 10.50
N TRP A 113 5.97 3.89 11.14
CA TRP A 113 4.54 3.95 11.38
C TRP A 113 4.14 5.10 12.31
N VAL A 114 4.92 5.35 13.36
CA VAL A 114 4.72 6.49 14.26
C VAL A 114 4.88 7.80 13.48
N TRP A 115 5.94 7.88 12.64
CA TRP A 115 6.16 9.04 11.79
C TRP A 115 4.99 9.25 10.83
N LEU A 116 4.56 8.22 10.12
CA LEU A 116 3.47 8.26 9.14
C LEU A 116 2.16 8.75 9.78
N LYS A 117 1.79 8.19 10.93
CA LYS A 117 0.58 8.59 11.67
C LYS A 117 0.62 10.05 12.15
N SER A 118 1.81 10.59 12.47
CA SER A 118 1.94 11.96 12.96
C SER A 118 1.94 13.01 11.85
N HIS A 119 2.12 12.61 10.58
CA HIS A 119 2.26 13.51 9.43
C HIS A 119 1.14 13.35 8.38
N ARG A 120 0.20 12.44 8.60
CA ARG A 120 -0.96 12.25 7.73
C ARG A 120 -2.25 12.59 8.47
N THR A 121 -3.19 13.17 7.76
CA THR A 121 -4.57 13.30 8.22
C THR A 121 -5.24 11.91 8.18
N GLU A 122 -6.15 11.64 9.13
CA GLU A 122 -6.82 10.32 9.29
C GLU A 122 -7.60 9.85 8.05
N ASP A 123 -7.86 10.73 7.09
CA ASP A 123 -8.69 10.47 5.89
C ASP A 123 -7.93 9.74 4.74
N GLY A 124 -6.65 9.45 4.91
CA GLY A 124 -5.87 8.69 3.91
C GLY A 124 -6.00 7.19 4.08
N MET A 125 -5.36 6.44 3.21
CA MET A 125 -5.22 5.00 2.96
C MET A 125 -5.76 3.96 3.97
N PHE A 126 -5.87 4.29 5.27
CA PHE A 126 -6.50 3.42 6.27
C PHE A 126 -8.02 3.60 6.35
N SER A 127 -8.56 4.71 5.87
CA SER A 127 -10.00 4.96 5.82
C SER A 127 -10.69 3.95 4.91
N ALA A 128 -10.18 3.74 3.71
CA ALA A 128 -10.78 2.86 2.70
C ALA A 128 -10.96 1.41 3.17
N MET A 129 -9.96 0.85 3.87
CA MET A 129 -10.06 -0.51 4.44
C MET A 129 -10.83 -0.56 5.77
N HIS A 130 -11.38 0.56 6.23
CA HIS A 130 -12.06 0.66 7.52
C HIS A 130 -13.54 0.96 7.38
N ASP A 131 -13.99 1.31 6.18
CA ASP A 131 -15.38 1.63 5.89
C ASP A 131 -16.14 0.38 5.41
N GLU A 132 -17.20 0.06 6.13
CA GLU A 132 -18.09 -1.06 5.80
C GLU A 132 -18.73 -0.87 4.41
N GLN A 133 -19.07 0.35 4.04
CA GLN A 133 -19.71 0.67 2.79
C GLN A 133 -18.75 0.49 1.62
N GLU A 134 -17.51 0.92 1.76
CA GLU A 134 -16.48 0.77 0.75
C GLU A 134 -16.09 -0.70 0.56
N THR A 135 -15.91 -1.45 1.65
CA THR A 135 -15.68 -2.89 1.57
C THR A 135 -16.79 -3.61 0.79
N LYS A 136 -18.06 -3.26 1.04
CA LYS A 136 -19.21 -3.82 0.30
C LYS A 136 -19.16 -3.50 -1.19
N GLN A 137 -18.68 -2.31 -1.59
CA GLN A 137 -18.54 -1.95 -3.00
C GLN A 137 -17.54 -2.86 -3.74
N TYR A 138 -16.46 -3.26 -3.10
CA TYR A 138 -15.51 -4.20 -3.70
C TYR A 138 -16.03 -5.63 -3.75
N LEU A 139 -16.80 -6.06 -2.76
CA LEU A 139 -17.33 -7.42 -2.70
C LEU A 139 -18.35 -7.75 -3.81
N VAL A 140 -18.97 -6.73 -4.43
CA VAL A 140 -19.89 -6.96 -5.58
C VAL A 140 -19.16 -7.54 -6.81
N TYR A 141 -17.84 -7.36 -6.87
CA TYR A 141 -16.99 -7.90 -7.93
C TYR A 141 -16.41 -9.29 -7.63
N VAL A 142 -16.86 -9.92 -6.53
CA VAL A 142 -16.35 -11.24 -6.13
C VAL A 142 -17.49 -12.25 -6.10
N ASP A 143 -17.35 -13.33 -6.86
CA ASP A 143 -18.29 -14.46 -6.88
C ASP A 143 -17.92 -15.49 -5.82
N GLY A 144 -18.94 -16.21 -5.34
CA GLY A 144 -18.78 -17.29 -4.37
C GLY A 144 -18.77 -16.83 -2.90
N ILE A 145 -19.14 -15.59 -2.67
CA ILE A 145 -19.30 -15.05 -1.31
C ILE A 145 -20.66 -15.49 -0.74
N ARG A 146 -20.66 -15.90 0.51
CA ARG A 146 -21.89 -16.24 1.24
C ARG A 146 -22.81 -14.99 1.38
N PRO A 147 -24.13 -15.13 1.19
CA PRO A 147 -25.05 -14.00 1.16
C PRO A 147 -25.25 -13.32 2.54
N ASP A 148 -24.96 -14.01 3.64
CA ASP A 148 -25.08 -13.54 5.02
C ASP A 148 -23.74 -13.06 5.60
N LEU A 149 -22.78 -12.69 4.73
CA LEU A 149 -21.45 -12.26 5.14
C LEU A 149 -21.49 -10.98 5.99
N ASP A 150 -20.95 -11.06 7.20
CA ASP A 150 -20.66 -9.86 8.00
C ASP A 150 -19.29 -9.29 7.62
N VAL A 151 -19.29 -8.24 6.79
CA VAL A 151 -18.06 -7.59 6.29
C VAL A 151 -17.18 -7.03 7.40
N ARG A 152 -17.75 -6.71 8.58
CA ARG A 152 -16.98 -6.20 9.73
C ARG A 152 -15.96 -7.21 10.23
N VAL A 153 -16.23 -8.49 10.06
CA VAL A 153 -15.28 -9.56 10.39
C VAL A 153 -14.07 -9.51 9.45
N ILE A 154 -14.29 -9.32 8.15
CA ILE A 154 -13.21 -9.17 7.17
C ILE A 154 -12.36 -7.93 7.47
N ILE A 155 -13.01 -6.81 7.75
CA ILE A 155 -12.34 -5.57 8.13
C ILE A 155 -11.44 -5.80 9.36
N ASN A 156 -11.91 -6.53 10.35
CA ASN A 156 -11.12 -6.84 11.53
C ASN A 156 -9.93 -7.78 11.22
N PHE A 157 -10.07 -8.72 10.29
CA PHE A 157 -8.94 -9.52 9.82
C PHE A 157 -7.87 -8.65 9.17
N PHE A 158 -8.25 -7.73 8.27
CA PHE A 158 -7.30 -6.79 7.68
C PHE A 158 -6.63 -5.91 8.72
N LYS A 159 -7.39 -5.36 9.68
CA LYS A 159 -6.82 -4.60 10.80
C LYS A 159 -5.81 -5.42 11.60
N THR A 160 -6.08 -6.71 11.79
CA THR A 160 -5.16 -7.61 12.48
C THR A 160 -3.86 -7.76 11.70
N ILE A 161 -3.92 -7.99 10.38
CA ILE A 161 -2.74 -8.09 9.53
C ILE A 161 -1.92 -6.80 9.59
N TYR A 162 -2.56 -5.64 9.45
CA TYR A 162 -1.87 -4.35 9.58
C TYR A 162 -1.26 -4.14 10.96
N SER A 163 -1.95 -4.53 12.03
CA SER A 163 -1.40 -4.46 13.39
C SER A 163 -0.17 -5.33 13.54
N MET A 164 -0.16 -6.51 12.94
CA MET A 164 1.02 -7.39 12.92
C MET A 164 2.17 -6.76 12.14
N ALA A 165 1.90 -6.15 10.97
CA ALA A 165 2.92 -5.46 10.19
C ALA A 165 3.51 -4.27 10.94
N GLN A 166 2.67 -3.44 11.57
CA GLN A 166 3.10 -2.28 12.34
C GLN A 166 3.96 -2.65 13.56
N ASN A 167 3.72 -3.80 14.15
CA ASN A 167 4.40 -4.27 15.35
C ASN A 167 5.28 -5.50 15.06
N ARG A 168 5.73 -5.67 13.82
CA ARG A 168 6.49 -6.85 13.35
C ARG A 168 7.67 -7.23 14.25
N GLU A 169 8.27 -6.25 14.93
CA GLU A 169 9.40 -6.46 15.82
C GLU A 169 9.02 -7.19 17.11
N THR A 170 7.73 -7.21 17.47
CA THR A 170 7.20 -7.93 18.62
C THR A 170 6.82 -9.37 18.30
N PHE A 171 6.76 -9.73 17.02
CA PHE A 171 6.44 -11.07 16.54
C PHE A 171 7.70 -11.87 16.21
N ILE A 172 7.57 -13.19 16.21
CA ILE A 172 8.63 -14.09 15.71
C ILE A 172 8.68 -13.95 14.19
N ARG A 173 9.74 -13.31 13.66
CA ARG A 173 9.84 -12.90 12.25
C ARG A 173 9.72 -14.05 11.28
N ASP A 174 10.36 -15.17 11.57
CA ASP A 174 10.45 -16.34 10.67
C ASP A 174 9.09 -16.96 10.34
N VAL A 175 8.06 -16.70 11.15
CA VAL A 175 6.70 -17.25 10.97
C VAL A 175 5.64 -16.18 10.75
N LEU A 176 6.01 -14.92 10.68
CA LEU A 176 5.05 -13.81 10.54
C LEU A 176 4.23 -13.93 9.25
N GLU A 177 4.89 -14.22 8.13
CA GLU A 177 4.21 -14.42 6.85
C GLU A 177 3.29 -15.63 6.89
N THR A 178 3.70 -16.72 7.53
CA THR A 178 2.84 -17.88 7.75
C THR A 178 1.59 -17.51 8.55
N ASN A 179 1.71 -16.66 9.56
CA ASN A 179 0.56 -16.19 10.32
C ASN A 179 -0.39 -15.35 9.45
N ILE A 180 0.14 -14.49 8.58
CA ILE A 180 -0.65 -13.72 7.62
C ILE A 180 -1.38 -14.66 6.66
N ASP A 181 -0.70 -15.66 6.12
CA ASP A 181 -1.32 -16.67 5.24
C ASP A 181 -2.47 -17.42 5.93
N LEU A 182 -2.29 -17.82 7.19
CA LEU A 182 -3.35 -18.46 7.98
C LEU A 182 -4.56 -17.54 8.19
N ILE A 183 -4.34 -16.24 8.36
CA ILE A 183 -5.44 -15.27 8.45
C ILE A 183 -6.19 -15.21 7.11
N PHE A 184 -5.50 -15.20 5.97
CA PHE A 184 -6.15 -15.25 4.66
C PHE A 184 -6.92 -16.54 4.42
N ASP A 185 -6.43 -17.67 4.90
CA ASP A 185 -7.17 -18.94 4.87
C ASP A 185 -8.45 -18.87 5.73
N CYS A 186 -8.38 -18.19 6.89
CA CYS A 186 -9.57 -17.91 7.70
C CYS A 186 -10.56 -16.99 6.96
N ILE A 187 -10.09 -15.94 6.29
CA ILE A 187 -10.92 -15.05 5.46
C ILE A 187 -11.62 -15.87 4.37
N TYR A 188 -10.88 -16.69 3.63
CA TYR A 188 -11.44 -17.54 2.57
C TYR A 188 -12.56 -18.42 3.10
N ARG A 189 -12.31 -19.15 4.19
CA ARG A 189 -13.31 -20.05 4.80
C ARG A 189 -14.52 -19.29 5.32
N PHE A 190 -14.30 -18.12 5.92
CA PHE A 190 -15.40 -17.28 6.43
C PHE A 190 -16.26 -16.71 5.31
N CYS A 191 -15.67 -16.33 4.18
CA CYS A 191 -16.37 -15.79 3.02
C CYS A 191 -17.05 -16.85 2.16
N SER A 192 -16.57 -18.10 2.21
CA SER A 192 -17.06 -19.19 1.35
C SER A 192 -18.46 -19.64 1.71
N ASN A 193 -19.22 -20.03 0.70
CA ASN A 193 -20.56 -20.63 0.82
C ASN A 193 -20.54 -22.11 1.27
N LYS A 194 -19.39 -22.65 1.62
CA LYS A 194 -19.23 -24.07 1.98
C LYS A 194 -19.35 -24.29 3.46
#